data_7049d0ce911bc7a3e31277e0e1797c71
#
_entry.id   7049d0ce911bc7a3e31277e0e1797c71
#
_cell.length_a   1.000
_cell.length_b   1.000
_cell.length_c   1.000
_cell.angle_alpha   90.00
_cell.angle_beta   90.00
_cell.angle_gamma   90.00
#
_symmetry.space_group_name_H-M   'P 1'
#
loop_
_entity.id
_entity.type
_entity.pdbx_description
1 polymer ?
#
loop_
_entity_poly.entity_id
_entity_poly.type
_entity_poly.pdbx_seq_one_letter_code
_entity_poly.pdbx_strand_id
1 'polypeptide(L)'
;MQNEFRFPNIATPEGSSAYYLVRFSPAELRERQAVLFAWRRELQRLLDSNDPGVARLKLDYWRNELQPDNLGNSRHPLAQMIGKHLQDRAGQMSEHADIVERDILAGQSRDWNQMLERCEALGGMFASLLLS
;
A
#
# COMPACT_ATOMS: atom_id res chain seq x y z
N MET A 1 -17.40 -1.87 -16.53
CA MET A 1 -17.55 -1.77 -15.06
C MET A 1 -16.46 -0.89 -14.47
N GLN A 2 -16.82 -0.03 -13.52
CA GLN A 2 -15.83 0.77 -12.81
C GLN A 2 -15.11 -0.10 -11.77
N ASN A 3 -13.81 0.08 -11.66
CA ASN A 3 -13.03 -0.61 -10.64
C ASN A 3 -13.37 -0.05 -9.25
N GLU A 4 -13.53 -0.94 -8.27
CA GLU A 4 -13.91 -0.58 -6.90
C GLU A 4 -12.86 0.28 -6.19
N PHE A 5 -11.62 0.32 -6.68
CA PHE A 5 -10.54 1.11 -6.08
C PHE A 5 -10.38 2.50 -6.70
N ARG A 6 -11.29 2.90 -7.59
CA ARG A 6 -11.34 4.29 -8.05
C ARG A 6 -11.72 5.22 -6.91
N PHE A 7 -11.28 6.47 -7.01
CA PHE A 7 -11.60 7.47 -5.99
C PHE A 7 -13.07 7.90 -6.04
N PRO A 8 -13.78 8.00 -4.90
CA PRO A 8 -13.38 7.53 -3.58
C PRO A 8 -13.51 6.01 -3.43
N ASN A 9 -12.60 5.41 -2.68
CA ASN A 9 -12.61 3.96 -2.45
C ASN A 9 -12.68 3.64 -0.95
N ILE A 10 -12.55 2.37 -0.59
CA ILE A 10 -12.67 1.93 0.80
C ILE A 10 -11.62 2.55 1.73
N ALA A 11 -10.45 2.92 1.18
CA ALA A 11 -9.38 3.56 1.95
C ALA A 11 -9.51 5.09 1.98
N THR A 12 -10.40 5.66 1.16
CA THR A 12 -10.65 7.10 1.08
C THR A 12 -12.15 7.40 1.17
N PRO A 13 -12.84 6.92 2.23
CA PRO A 13 -14.28 7.15 2.34
C PRO A 13 -14.58 8.62 2.59
N GLU A 14 -15.71 9.10 2.07
CA GLU A 14 -16.14 10.49 2.26
C GLU A 14 -16.12 10.86 3.74
N GLY A 15 -15.57 12.03 4.02
CA GLY A 15 -15.46 12.55 5.40
C GLY A 15 -14.17 12.16 6.11
N SER A 16 -13.37 11.24 5.57
CA SER A 16 -12.07 10.88 6.16
C SER A 16 -10.99 11.88 5.78
N SER A 17 -9.90 11.92 6.57
CA SER A 17 -8.75 12.76 6.24
C SER A 17 -8.09 12.33 4.92
N ALA A 18 -8.05 11.04 4.64
CA ALA A 18 -7.53 10.55 3.35
C ALA A 18 -8.40 11.05 2.19
N TYR A 19 -9.72 11.05 2.34
CA TYR A 19 -10.63 11.58 1.33
C TYR A 19 -10.30 13.05 1.01
N TYR A 20 -10.18 13.87 2.04
CA TYR A 20 -9.93 15.30 1.83
C TYR A 20 -8.54 15.55 1.25
N LEU A 21 -7.54 14.80 1.66
CA LEU A 21 -6.20 14.92 1.10
C LEU A 21 -6.23 14.67 -0.41
N VAL A 22 -6.89 13.60 -0.84
CA VAL A 22 -7.00 13.27 -2.27
C VAL A 22 -7.90 14.27 -3.00
N ARG A 23 -9.04 14.63 -2.40
CA ARG A 23 -10.02 15.54 -3.00
C ARG A 23 -9.42 16.90 -3.33
N PHE A 24 -8.54 17.41 -2.48
CA PHE A 24 -7.91 18.72 -2.66
C PHE A 24 -6.57 18.66 -3.38
N SER A 25 -6.12 17.48 -3.81
CA SER A 25 -4.95 17.33 -4.67
C SER A 25 -5.30 17.64 -6.12
N PRO A 26 -4.29 17.94 -6.96
CA PRO A 26 -4.53 18.13 -8.39
C PRO A 26 -5.28 16.95 -9.00
N ALA A 27 -6.21 17.24 -9.91
CA ALA A 27 -7.11 16.22 -10.46
C ALA A 27 -6.36 15.04 -11.07
N GLU A 28 -5.23 15.29 -11.73
CA GLU A 28 -4.42 14.27 -12.39
C GLU A 28 -3.73 13.32 -11.42
N LEU A 29 -3.65 13.67 -10.12
CA LEU A 29 -3.01 12.85 -9.09
C LEU A 29 -4.01 12.08 -8.24
N ARG A 30 -5.31 12.37 -8.35
CA ARG A 30 -6.31 11.82 -7.44
C ARG A 30 -6.41 10.31 -7.49
N GLU A 31 -6.50 9.73 -8.69
CA GLU A 31 -6.61 8.28 -8.81
C GLU A 31 -5.34 7.59 -8.33
N ARG A 32 -4.17 8.14 -8.65
CA ARG A 32 -2.89 7.64 -8.19
C ARG A 32 -2.81 7.61 -6.67
N GLN A 33 -3.19 8.70 -6.01
CA GLN A 33 -3.16 8.78 -4.55
C GLN A 33 -4.20 7.85 -3.91
N ALA A 34 -5.39 7.77 -4.48
CA ALA A 34 -6.43 6.87 -3.96
C ALA A 34 -5.97 5.41 -4.00
N VAL A 35 -5.28 5.01 -5.06
CA VAL A 35 -4.72 3.66 -5.17
C VAL A 35 -3.62 3.43 -4.13
N LEU A 36 -2.77 4.43 -3.87
CA LEU A 36 -1.75 4.32 -2.82
C LEU A 36 -2.36 4.14 -1.44
N PHE A 37 -3.44 4.85 -1.11
CA PHE A 37 -4.14 4.66 0.16
C PHE A 37 -4.76 3.26 0.26
N ALA A 38 -5.30 2.73 -0.84
CA ALA A 38 -5.82 1.37 -0.88
C ALA A 38 -4.71 0.33 -0.66
N TRP A 39 -3.55 0.55 -1.29
CA TRP A 39 -2.36 -0.28 -1.08
C TRP A 39 -1.92 -0.28 0.39
N ARG A 40 -1.81 0.91 1.00
CA ARG A 40 -1.46 1.03 2.41
C ARG A 40 -2.43 0.25 3.29
N ARG A 41 -3.73 0.35 2.99
CA ARG A 41 -4.75 -0.38 3.74
C ARG A 41 -4.55 -1.90 3.65
N GLU A 42 -4.24 -2.41 2.47
CA GLU A 42 -3.95 -3.83 2.31
C GLU A 42 -2.76 -4.27 3.15
N LEU A 43 -1.67 -3.50 3.15
CA LEU A 43 -0.51 -3.82 3.97
C LEU A 43 -0.81 -3.70 5.47
N GLN A 44 -1.61 -2.72 5.88
CA GLN A 44 -2.00 -2.56 7.27
C GLN A 44 -2.80 -3.76 7.77
N ARG A 45 -3.68 -4.31 6.93
CA ARG A 45 -4.42 -5.51 7.27
C ARG A 45 -3.50 -6.71 7.51
N LEU A 46 -2.40 -6.80 6.78
CA LEU A 46 -1.41 -7.85 6.99
C LEU A 46 -0.64 -7.67 8.30
N LEU A 47 -0.32 -6.41 8.65
CA LEU A 47 0.31 -6.09 9.94
C LEU A 47 -0.61 -6.46 11.11
N ASP A 48 -1.92 -6.29 10.94
CA ASP A 48 -2.91 -6.58 11.96
C ASP A 48 -3.30 -8.07 12.01
N SER A 49 -2.76 -8.89 11.11
CA SER A 49 -3.07 -10.31 11.04
C SER A 49 -2.49 -11.06 12.24
N ASN A 50 -3.27 -12.01 12.77
CA ASN A 50 -2.83 -12.88 13.87
C ASN A 50 -1.97 -14.06 13.38
N ASP A 51 -1.85 -14.25 12.07
CA ASP A 51 -1.10 -15.36 11.49
C ASP A 51 0.01 -14.83 10.57
N PRO A 52 1.26 -14.78 11.09
CA PRO A 52 2.39 -14.30 10.28
C PRO A 52 2.65 -15.12 9.02
N GLY A 53 2.36 -16.42 9.05
CA GLY A 53 2.54 -17.28 7.87
C GLY A 53 1.60 -16.89 6.73
N VAL A 54 0.34 -16.64 7.05
CA VAL A 54 -0.65 -16.19 6.07
C VAL A 54 -0.27 -14.80 5.55
N ALA A 55 0.16 -13.90 6.44
CA ALA A 55 0.58 -12.56 6.05
C ALA A 55 1.76 -12.62 5.05
N ARG A 56 2.75 -13.49 5.31
CA ARG A 56 3.89 -13.64 4.40
C ARG A 56 3.48 -14.17 3.03
N LEU A 57 2.55 -15.13 2.99
CA LEU A 57 2.03 -15.64 1.71
C LEU A 57 1.36 -14.54 0.90
N LYS A 58 0.59 -13.68 1.56
CA LYS A 58 -0.05 -12.54 0.90
C LYS A 58 0.97 -11.52 0.42
N LEU A 59 2.03 -11.28 1.18
CA LEU A 59 3.12 -10.39 0.75
C LEU A 59 3.84 -10.94 -0.47
N ASP A 60 4.10 -12.25 -0.51
CA ASP A 60 4.70 -12.89 -1.68
C ASP A 60 3.79 -12.79 -2.90
N TYR A 61 2.48 -12.94 -2.70
CA TYR A 61 1.50 -12.73 -3.76
C TYR A 61 1.61 -11.32 -4.33
N TRP A 62 1.68 -10.28 -3.47
CA TRP A 62 1.78 -8.91 -3.93
C TRP A 62 3.10 -8.61 -4.63
N ARG A 63 4.23 -9.16 -4.14
CA ARG A 63 5.50 -9.01 -4.82
C ARG A 63 5.45 -9.60 -6.23
N ASN A 64 4.79 -10.74 -6.38
CA ASN A 64 4.61 -11.37 -7.69
C ASN A 64 3.74 -10.51 -8.61
N GLU A 65 2.63 -9.98 -8.08
CA GLU A 65 1.74 -9.11 -8.85
C GLU A 65 2.41 -7.79 -9.28
N LEU A 66 3.39 -7.31 -8.51
CA LEU A 66 4.11 -6.08 -8.81
C LEU A 66 5.21 -6.27 -9.86
N GLN A 67 5.49 -7.49 -10.29
CA GLN A 67 6.47 -7.73 -11.35
C GLN A 67 5.96 -7.13 -12.67
N PRO A 68 6.84 -6.53 -13.49
CA PRO A 68 6.40 -5.86 -14.72
C PRO A 68 5.57 -6.77 -15.65
N ASP A 69 5.90 -8.05 -15.70
CA ASP A 69 5.21 -9.00 -16.57
C ASP A 69 3.78 -9.31 -16.11
N ASN A 70 3.50 -9.09 -14.82
CA ASN A 70 2.22 -9.47 -14.21
C ASN A 70 1.27 -8.28 -14.03
N LEU A 71 1.79 -7.05 -13.87
CA LEU A 71 0.96 -5.88 -13.56
C LEU A 71 -0.13 -5.62 -14.59
N GLY A 72 0.17 -5.77 -15.86
CA GLY A 72 -0.80 -5.53 -16.93
C GLY A 72 -1.83 -6.64 -17.10
N ASN A 73 -1.61 -7.79 -16.48
CA ASN A 73 -2.41 -9.00 -16.70
C ASN A 73 -3.11 -9.51 -15.46
N SER A 74 -3.06 -8.76 -14.35
CA SER A 74 -3.63 -9.21 -13.09
C SER A 74 -5.16 -9.18 -13.12
N ARG A 75 -5.79 -10.16 -12.46
CA ARG A 75 -7.23 -10.20 -12.24
C ARG A 75 -7.65 -9.48 -10.95
N HIS A 76 -6.69 -9.17 -10.08
CA HIS A 76 -7.00 -8.48 -8.82
C HIS A 76 -7.31 -7.01 -9.09
N PRO A 77 -8.46 -6.48 -8.65
CA PRO A 77 -8.84 -5.10 -8.96
C PRO A 77 -7.81 -4.06 -8.53
N LEU A 78 -7.20 -4.21 -7.34
CA LEU A 78 -6.19 -3.28 -6.87
C LEU A 78 -4.93 -3.35 -7.73
N ALA A 79 -4.49 -4.56 -8.08
CA ALA A 79 -3.32 -4.73 -8.93
C ALA A 79 -3.54 -4.11 -10.32
N GLN A 80 -4.75 -4.21 -10.85
CA GLN A 80 -5.11 -3.55 -12.12
C GLN A 80 -4.93 -2.04 -12.03
N MET A 81 -5.38 -1.44 -10.93
CA MET A 81 -5.25 0.01 -10.71
C MET A 81 -3.78 0.41 -10.48
N ILE A 82 -2.99 -0.42 -9.81
CA ILE A 82 -1.56 -0.19 -9.65
C ILE A 82 -0.88 -0.20 -11.03
N GLY A 83 -1.19 -1.18 -11.86
CA GLY A 83 -0.65 -1.25 -13.21
C GLY A 83 -1.02 -0.06 -14.08
N LYS A 84 -2.21 0.49 -13.88
CA LYS A 84 -2.69 1.64 -14.63
C LYS A 84 -2.07 2.97 -14.16
N HIS A 85 -1.92 3.16 -12.86
CA HIS A 85 -1.57 4.47 -12.30
C HIS A 85 -0.20 4.53 -11.62
N LEU A 86 0.37 3.40 -11.22
CA LEU A 86 1.56 3.34 -10.37
C LEU A 86 2.65 2.40 -10.92
N GLN A 87 2.60 2.08 -12.21
CA GLN A 87 3.58 1.17 -12.81
C GLN A 87 5.02 1.64 -12.57
N ASP A 88 5.25 2.94 -12.58
CA ASP A 88 6.56 3.56 -12.35
C ASP A 88 7.01 3.45 -10.89
N ARG A 89 6.14 3.08 -9.97
CA ARG A 89 6.43 2.96 -8.54
C ARG A 89 6.39 1.51 -8.04
N ALA A 90 6.22 0.53 -8.92
CA ALA A 90 6.10 -0.88 -8.53
C ALA A 90 7.30 -1.36 -7.71
N GLY A 91 8.52 -0.94 -8.05
CA GLY A 91 9.73 -1.29 -7.30
C GLY A 91 9.69 -0.76 -5.87
N GLN A 92 9.28 0.50 -5.67
CA GLN A 92 9.16 1.09 -4.34
C GLN A 92 8.03 0.43 -3.54
N MET A 93 6.94 0.05 -4.19
CA MET A 93 5.85 -0.66 -3.52
C MET A 93 6.30 -2.05 -3.05
N SER A 94 7.12 -2.73 -3.85
CA SER A 94 7.73 -4.00 -3.45
C SER A 94 8.65 -3.82 -2.24
N GLU A 95 9.43 -2.75 -2.19
CA GLU A 95 10.24 -2.42 -1.02
C GLU A 95 9.37 -2.16 0.21
N HIS A 96 8.23 -1.49 0.04
CA HIS A 96 7.28 -1.27 1.12
C HIS A 96 6.78 -2.60 1.69
N ALA A 97 6.47 -3.58 0.81
CA ALA A 97 6.09 -4.92 1.24
C ALA A 97 7.22 -5.59 2.04
N ASP A 98 8.48 -5.40 1.64
CA ASP A 98 9.63 -5.94 2.37
C ASP A 98 9.75 -5.32 3.77
N ILE A 99 9.50 -4.03 3.91
CA ILE A 99 9.52 -3.35 5.22
C ILE A 99 8.41 -3.91 6.11
N VAL A 100 7.21 -4.13 5.55
CA VAL A 100 6.09 -4.73 6.29
C VAL A 100 6.45 -6.14 6.76
N GLU A 101 7.08 -6.95 5.90
CA GLU A 101 7.48 -8.31 6.28
C GLU A 101 8.49 -8.28 7.43
N ARG A 102 9.48 -7.41 7.37
CA ARG A 102 10.45 -7.25 8.46
C ARG A 102 9.76 -6.86 9.76
N ASP A 103 8.76 -5.99 9.68
CA ASP A 103 8.01 -5.57 10.86
C ASP A 103 7.21 -6.74 11.47
N ILE A 104 6.59 -7.56 10.64
CA ILE A 104 5.85 -8.75 11.08
C ILE A 104 6.79 -9.73 11.76
N LEU A 105 7.96 -10.00 11.17
CA LEU A 105 8.93 -10.96 11.69
C LEU A 105 9.59 -10.47 12.98
N ALA A 106 9.72 -9.16 13.16
CA ALA A 106 10.30 -8.57 14.37
C ALA A 106 9.42 -8.73 15.61
N GLY A 107 8.09 -8.92 15.41
CA GLY A 107 7.15 -9.04 16.51
C GLY A 107 6.97 -7.73 17.27
N GLN A 108 6.79 -7.79 18.60
CA GLN A 108 6.61 -6.60 19.41
C GLN A 108 7.91 -5.79 19.55
N SER A 109 7.75 -4.47 19.59
CA SER A 109 8.87 -3.58 19.87
C SER A 109 9.37 -3.75 21.28
N ARG A 110 10.72 -3.78 21.45
CA ARG A 110 11.34 -3.99 22.76
C ARG A 110 11.36 -2.72 23.60
N ASP A 111 11.46 -1.57 22.94
CA ASP A 111 11.53 -0.28 23.62
C ASP A 111 10.96 0.83 22.73
N TRP A 112 10.94 2.05 23.25
CA TRP A 112 10.41 3.21 22.54
C TRP A 112 11.21 3.54 21.27
N ASN A 113 12.53 3.41 21.34
CA ASN A 113 13.39 3.72 20.19
C ASN A 113 13.13 2.75 19.02
N GLN A 114 12.99 1.45 19.31
CA GLN A 114 12.66 0.47 18.28
C GLN A 114 11.30 0.75 17.65
N MET A 115 10.31 1.10 18.48
CA MET A 115 8.98 1.46 18.00
C MET A 115 9.04 2.66 17.06
N LEU A 116 9.78 3.70 17.41
CA LEU A 116 9.95 4.89 16.57
C LEU A 116 10.62 4.56 15.24
N GLU A 117 11.69 3.75 15.26
CA GLU A 117 12.36 3.33 14.05
C GLU A 117 11.41 2.59 13.09
N ARG A 118 10.58 1.71 13.63
CA ARG A 118 9.61 0.95 12.84
C ARG A 118 8.55 1.86 12.25
N CYS A 119 8.03 2.80 13.03
CA CYS A 119 7.05 3.78 12.56
C CYS A 119 7.64 4.66 11.45
N GLU A 120 8.88 5.10 11.60
CA GLU A 120 9.57 5.90 10.60
C GLU A 120 9.78 5.11 9.30
N ALA A 121 10.18 3.84 9.39
CA ALA A 121 10.37 3.01 8.21
C ALA A 121 9.06 2.83 7.42
N LEU A 122 7.97 2.49 8.11
CA LEU A 122 6.68 2.27 7.46
C LEU A 122 6.08 3.58 6.95
N GLY A 123 6.03 4.59 7.78
CA GLY A 123 5.43 5.89 7.44
C GLY A 123 6.27 6.64 6.40
N GLY A 124 7.58 6.58 6.52
CA GLY A 124 8.50 7.23 5.58
C GLY A 124 8.40 6.65 4.18
N MET A 125 8.29 5.33 4.06
CA MET A 125 8.11 4.68 2.76
C MET A 125 6.79 5.10 2.12
N PHE A 126 5.69 5.11 2.88
CA PHE A 126 4.40 5.54 2.35
C PHE A 126 4.41 7.02 1.95
N ALA A 127 4.99 7.89 2.78
CA ALA A 127 5.11 9.30 2.46
C ALA A 127 5.93 9.52 1.18
N SER A 128 7.02 8.78 1.01
CA SER A 128 7.84 8.83 -0.19
C SER A 128 7.03 8.46 -1.44
N LEU A 129 6.22 7.41 -1.35
CA LEU A 129 5.35 7.00 -2.45
C LEU A 129 4.28 8.07 -2.75
N LEU A 130 3.69 8.63 -1.71
CA LEU A 130 2.58 9.60 -1.86
C LEU A 130 3.06 10.92 -2.47
N LEU A 131 4.27 11.35 -2.12
CA LEU A 131 4.82 12.65 -2.53
C LEU A 131 5.64 12.59 -3.82
N SER A 132 5.84 11.44 -4.38
CA SER A 132 6.67 11.28 -5.58
C SER A 132 5.94 11.48 -6.90
#